data_3fc5341024d0922875c8c2a65c715ed0
#
_entry.id   3fc5341024d0922875c8c2a65c715ed0
#
_cell.length_a   1.000
_cell.length_b   1.000
_cell.length_c   1.000
_cell.angle_alpha   90.00
_cell.angle_beta   90.00
_cell.angle_gamma   90.00
#
_symmetry.space_group_name_H-M   'P 1'
#
loop_
_entity.id
_entity.type
_entity.pdbx_description
1 polymer ?
#
loop_
_entity_poly.entity_id
_entity_poly.type
_entity_poly.pdbx_seq_one_letter_code
_entity_poly.pdbx_strand_id
1 'polypeptide(L)'
;MRRSFVLVLGNHKGSFLEAYRVFAREGLDVVRASYNKVIDVHTFFVEVEGTAEQLAAAEDGLRELGVLPEQQHVGGVYLVELRVDDAPGVLDPTLELANSHDLNITYFNVKVSSPGEQVVRLGVYAHGIDELADFLADVRRICPAEVLDYDRNEHVIDTSLFYLTFARGISELMGLSPHQEEEILVDANRIVQNLEHTNNDPFRPFTYIERFARDIQAYWGPGYAADVRVTRFATARGTKGLLVEPPAGSDTWVLECDDCLLLIDSGFSCYHDELLAVLRTAYPDWDQRRRELFLTHGDVDHAGCCDLAPRVHVIDRVLEHFLLQLEGEPDWRMQIPAHMPYASLGNVLSGYEPPRLDGFVSLGRRPDGSEEPLARCVSPQGGPATLDLAPFSFEVWEGAGGHVLGETVLVDRDQRICVSGDIWVNVHGETKPQARFNSLAPFLMTSVDSRPALARDERAQLREILGPGHWQVLGGHGAVIEVDL
;
A
#
# COMPACT_ATOMS: atom_id res chain seq x y z
N MET A 1 0.39 -16.35 16.29
CA MET A 1 0.10 -15.71 14.98
C MET A 1 -1.09 -14.79 15.14
N ARG A 2 -1.05 -13.63 14.47
CA ARG A 2 -2.20 -12.71 14.42
C ARG A 2 -2.94 -12.86 13.12
N ARG A 3 -4.26 -12.77 13.17
CA ARG A 3 -5.11 -12.79 11.99
C ARG A 3 -6.30 -11.84 12.17
N SER A 4 -6.64 -11.12 11.12
CA SER A 4 -7.81 -10.27 11.06
C SER A 4 -8.96 -10.99 10.38
N PHE A 5 -10.17 -10.79 10.89
CA PHE A 5 -11.41 -11.27 10.29
C PHE A 5 -12.33 -10.08 10.02
N VAL A 6 -12.93 -10.07 8.84
CA VAL A 6 -14.05 -9.18 8.51
C VAL A 6 -15.34 -9.98 8.65
N LEU A 7 -16.21 -9.58 9.56
CA LEU A 7 -17.46 -10.27 9.83
C LEU A 7 -18.63 -9.39 9.40
N VAL A 8 -19.58 -9.97 8.70
CA VAL A 8 -20.85 -9.33 8.38
C VAL A 8 -21.90 -9.82 9.39
N LEU A 9 -22.21 -8.97 10.36
CA LEU A 9 -23.11 -9.35 11.45
C LEU A 9 -24.55 -9.02 11.09
N GLY A 10 -25.46 -9.96 11.39
CA GLY A 10 -26.89 -9.71 11.24
C GLY A 10 -27.40 -8.55 12.11
N ASN A 11 -28.38 -7.79 11.62
CA ASN A 11 -28.97 -6.68 12.37
C ASN A 11 -29.96 -7.19 13.44
N HIS A 12 -29.46 -7.99 14.38
CA HIS A 12 -30.27 -8.49 15.51
C HIS A 12 -29.48 -8.43 16.82
N LYS A 13 -30.23 -8.34 17.91
CA LYS A 13 -29.66 -8.26 19.25
C LYS A 13 -28.89 -9.53 19.58
N GLY A 14 -27.56 -9.40 19.83
CA GLY A 14 -26.71 -10.51 20.22
C GLY A 14 -25.79 -11.04 19.10
N SER A 15 -25.92 -10.61 17.85
CA SER A 15 -25.09 -11.07 16.72
C SER A 15 -23.59 -10.95 16.98
N PHE A 16 -23.14 -9.86 17.59
CA PHE A 16 -21.75 -9.70 18.02
C PHE A 16 -21.33 -10.72 19.07
N LEU A 17 -22.19 -11.00 20.06
CA LEU A 17 -21.89 -11.96 21.11
C LEU A 17 -21.74 -13.39 20.56
N GLU A 18 -22.52 -13.73 19.56
CA GLU A 18 -22.44 -15.03 18.89
C GLU A 18 -21.10 -15.21 18.18
N ALA A 19 -20.66 -14.21 17.41
CA ALA A 19 -19.35 -14.22 16.77
C ALA A 19 -18.19 -14.23 17.79
N TYR A 20 -18.26 -13.39 18.83
CA TYR A 20 -17.26 -13.34 19.90
C TYR A 20 -17.09 -14.70 20.60
N ARG A 21 -18.19 -15.44 20.83
CA ARG A 21 -18.16 -16.75 21.45
C ARG A 21 -17.38 -17.79 20.65
N VAL A 22 -17.30 -17.65 19.34
CA VAL A 22 -16.45 -18.53 18.51
C VAL A 22 -14.99 -18.32 18.88
N PHE A 23 -14.51 -17.11 18.93
CA PHE A 23 -13.12 -16.81 19.32
C PHE A 23 -12.81 -17.27 20.75
N ALA A 24 -13.72 -17.00 21.69
CA ALA A 24 -13.55 -17.41 23.08
C ALA A 24 -13.53 -18.94 23.24
N ARG A 25 -14.36 -19.68 22.49
CA ARG A 25 -14.40 -21.16 22.52
C ARG A 25 -13.11 -21.77 22.02
N GLU A 26 -12.52 -21.20 20.98
CA GLU A 26 -11.25 -21.66 20.41
C GLU A 26 -10.02 -21.12 21.16
N GLY A 27 -10.24 -20.34 22.24
CA GLY A 27 -9.17 -19.84 23.10
C GLY A 27 -8.30 -18.79 22.44
N LEU A 28 -8.86 -18.03 21.48
CA LEU A 28 -8.19 -16.91 20.83
C LEU A 28 -8.27 -15.65 21.68
N ASP A 29 -7.19 -14.89 21.72
CA ASP A 29 -7.16 -13.56 22.32
C ASP A 29 -7.58 -12.52 21.28
N VAL A 30 -8.59 -11.68 21.62
CA VAL A 30 -9.04 -10.58 20.76
C VAL A 30 -8.15 -9.36 21.03
N VAL A 31 -7.23 -9.13 20.14
CA VAL A 31 -6.26 -8.02 20.26
C VAL A 31 -6.89 -6.69 19.89
N ARG A 32 -7.75 -6.68 18.86
CA ARG A 32 -8.44 -5.48 18.37
C ARG A 32 -9.81 -5.85 17.83
N ALA A 33 -10.76 -4.98 18.05
CA ALA A 33 -12.10 -5.12 17.50
C ALA A 33 -12.71 -3.74 17.24
N SER A 34 -13.37 -3.57 16.11
CA SER A 34 -13.99 -2.30 15.77
C SER A 34 -15.19 -2.44 14.85
N TYR A 35 -16.16 -1.57 15.12
CA TYR A 35 -17.17 -1.17 14.15
C TYR A 35 -16.82 0.22 13.63
N ASN A 36 -16.77 0.41 12.35
CA ASN A 36 -16.76 1.77 11.83
C ASN A 36 -18.19 2.23 11.59
N LYS A 37 -18.86 2.65 12.66
CA LYS A 37 -20.27 3.09 12.63
C LYS A 37 -20.55 4.26 11.69
N VAL A 38 -19.54 5.02 11.34
CA VAL A 38 -19.68 6.16 10.41
C VAL A 38 -19.79 5.66 8.97
N ILE A 39 -19.18 4.51 8.68
CA ILE A 39 -19.10 3.96 7.34
C ILE A 39 -19.99 2.72 7.19
N ASP A 40 -19.97 1.79 8.15
CA ASP A 40 -20.81 0.59 8.12
C ASP A 40 -21.18 0.10 9.53
N VAL A 41 -22.47 -0.16 9.75
CA VAL A 41 -23.00 -0.67 11.02
C VAL A 41 -23.04 -2.20 11.08
N HIS A 42 -22.85 -2.89 9.97
CA HIS A 42 -22.92 -4.35 9.89
C HIS A 42 -21.56 -5.02 9.79
N THR A 43 -20.58 -4.34 9.22
CA THR A 43 -19.22 -4.87 9.09
C THR A 43 -18.42 -4.67 10.37
N PHE A 44 -17.95 -5.76 10.92
CA PHE A 44 -17.18 -5.82 12.14
C PHE A 44 -15.78 -6.35 11.86
N PHE A 45 -14.79 -5.58 12.21
CA PHE A 45 -13.38 -5.94 12.06
C PHE A 45 -12.85 -6.45 13.41
N VAL A 46 -12.23 -7.63 13.39
CA VAL A 46 -11.64 -8.22 14.59
C VAL A 46 -10.28 -8.80 14.27
N GLU A 47 -9.30 -8.46 15.09
CA GLU A 47 -7.95 -9.02 15.04
C GLU A 47 -7.76 -9.92 16.26
N VAL A 48 -7.34 -11.16 16.02
CA VAL A 48 -7.15 -12.17 17.06
C VAL A 48 -5.76 -12.76 17.02
N GLU A 49 -5.30 -13.26 18.15
CA GLU A 49 -4.01 -13.94 18.30
C GLU A 49 -4.19 -15.37 18.82
N GLY A 50 -3.50 -16.33 18.19
CA GLY A 50 -3.53 -17.74 18.58
C GLY A 50 -2.65 -18.62 17.72
N THR A 51 -2.79 -19.96 17.89
CA THR A 51 -2.11 -20.93 17.03
C THR A 51 -2.81 -21.09 15.67
N ALA A 52 -2.13 -21.66 14.68
CA ALA A 52 -2.71 -21.92 13.37
C ALA A 52 -3.98 -22.79 13.44
N GLU A 53 -3.97 -23.81 14.32
CA GLU A 53 -5.12 -24.69 14.53
C GLU A 53 -6.32 -23.95 15.14
N GLN A 54 -6.07 -23.07 16.11
CA GLN A 54 -7.12 -22.26 16.74
C GLN A 54 -7.74 -21.27 15.75
N LEU A 55 -6.91 -20.64 14.92
CA LEU A 55 -7.35 -19.71 13.89
C LEU A 55 -8.21 -20.41 12.82
N ALA A 56 -7.80 -21.60 12.37
CA ALA A 56 -8.57 -22.40 11.42
C ALA A 56 -9.92 -22.85 12.01
N ALA A 57 -9.94 -23.33 13.27
CA ALA A 57 -11.17 -23.73 13.94
C ALA A 57 -12.14 -22.56 14.15
N ALA A 58 -11.61 -21.36 14.45
CA ALA A 58 -12.43 -20.17 14.54
C ALA A 58 -13.04 -19.76 13.19
N GLU A 59 -12.26 -19.84 12.13
CA GLU A 59 -12.75 -19.56 10.76
C GLU A 59 -13.90 -20.49 10.38
N ASP A 60 -13.75 -21.79 10.62
CA ASP A 60 -14.82 -22.76 10.38
C ASP A 60 -16.07 -22.47 11.22
N GLY A 61 -15.90 -22.14 12.50
CA GLY A 61 -17.03 -21.78 13.37
C GLY A 61 -17.73 -20.48 12.95
N LEU A 62 -17.00 -19.48 12.46
CA LEU A 62 -17.57 -18.25 11.93
C LEU A 62 -18.29 -18.48 10.59
N ARG A 63 -17.78 -19.40 9.77
CA ARG A 63 -18.43 -19.83 8.54
C ARG A 63 -19.74 -20.56 8.81
N GLU A 64 -19.76 -21.45 9.81
CA GLU A 64 -20.98 -22.13 10.27
C GLU A 64 -22.04 -21.15 10.79
N LEU A 65 -21.62 -20.05 11.42
CA LEU A 65 -22.52 -18.97 11.83
C LEU A 65 -23.01 -18.09 10.67
N GLY A 66 -22.44 -18.27 9.46
CA GLY A 66 -22.77 -17.44 8.31
C GLY A 66 -22.36 -15.96 8.45
N VAL A 67 -21.38 -15.67 9.30
CA VAL A 67 -20.91 -14.29 9.51
C VAL A 67 -19.62 -13.98 8.74
N LEU A 68 -18.94 -14.99 8.20
CA LEU A 68 -17.89 -14.79 7.22
C LEU A 68 -18.50 -14.67 5.83
N PRO A 69 -18.10 -13.69 5.01
CA PRO A 69 -18.51 -13.63 3.61
C PRO A 69 -18.06 -14.93 2.91
N GLU A 70 -19.00 -15.66 2.34
CA GLU A 70 -18.66 -16.85 1.55
C GLU A 70 -17.86 -16.42 0.31
N GLN A 71 -16.75 -17.07 0.05
CA GLN A 71 -15.82 -16.77 -1.06
C GLN A 71 -16.45 -16.89 -2.46
N GLN A 72 -17.69 -17.32 -2.58
CA GLN A 72 -18.36 -17.53 -3.86
C GLN A 72 -19.69 -16.76 -4.08
N HIS A 73 -20.26 -16.15 -3.03
CA HIS A 73 -21.54 -15.43 -3.17
C HIS A 73 -21.56 -14.25 -2.21
N VAL A 74 -20.68 -13.29 -2.41
CA VAL A 74 -20.85 -12.00 -1.75
C VAL A 74 -22.00 -11.33 -2.49
N GLY A 75 -23.20 -11.41 -1.92
CA GLY A 75 -24.31 -10.60 -2.34
C GLY A 75 -23.87 -9.15 -2.37
N GLY A 76 -24.18 -8.44 -3.42
CA GLY A 76 -23.93 -7.00 -3.54
C GLY A 76 -25.21 -6.26 -3.21
N VAL A 77 -25.10 -5.08 -2.61
CA VAL A 77 -26.21 -4.16 -2.63
C VAL A 77 -26.05 -3.31 -3.89
N TYR A 78 -27.08 -3.29 -4.68
CA TYR A 78 -27.14 -2.56 -5.93
C TYR A 78 -28.07 -1.36 -5.75
N LEU A 79 -27.62 -0.18 -6.11
CA LEU A 79 -28.46 1.00 -6.08
C LEU A 79 -29.30 1.03 -7.37
N VAL A 80 -30.61 0.91 -7.19
CA VAL A 80 -31.56 0.96 -8.29
C VAL A 80 -32.32 2.28 -8.24
N GLU A 81 -32.25 3.07 -9.29
CA GLU A 81 -33.07 4.26 -9.46
C GLU A 81 -34.35 3.92 -10.22
N LEU A 82 -35.49 4.29 -9.65
CA LEU A 82 -36.82 4.15 -10.21
C LEU A 82 -37.42 5.51 -10.52
N ARG A 83 -38.13 5.63 -11.61
CA ARG A 83 -38.94 6.81 -11.92
C ARG A 83 -40.42 6.43 -11.88
N VAL A 84 -41.16 7.06 -11.00
CA VAL A 84 -42.53 6.74 -10.71
C VAL A 84 -43.39 8.02 -10.64
N ASP A 85 -44.70 7.88 -10.84
CA ASP A 85 -45.63 8.99 -10.65
C ASP A 85 -45.64 9.43 -9.17
N ASP A 86 -45.86 10.71 -8.93
CA ASP A 86 -46.05 11.26 -7.57
C ASP A 86 -47.50 10.96 -7.10
N ALA A 87 -47.74 9.71 -6.70
CA ALA A 87 -49.05 9.24 -6.26
C ALA A 87 -48.94 8.27 -5.05
N PRO A 88 -49.88 8.30 -4.12
CA PRO A 88 -49.90 7.36 -3.00
C PRO A 88 -49.99 5.90 -3.47
N GLY A 89 -49.18 5.02 -2.87
CA GLY A 89 -49.14 3.59 -3.15
C GLY A 89 -48.42 3.18 -4.45
N VAL A 90 -47.81 4.12 -5.17
CA VAL A 90 -47.13 3.83 -6.45
C VAL A 90 -45.96 2.85 -6.32
N LEU A 91 -45.35 2.73 -5.13
CA LEU A 91 -44.23 1.83 -4.86
C LEU A 91 -44.63 0.44 -4.39
N ASP A 92 -45.89 0.24 -3.99
CA ASP A 92 -46.35 -1.05 -3.45
C ASP A 92 -46.03 -2.22 -4.40
N PRO A 93 -46.27 -2.15 -5.74
CA PRO A 93 -45.90 -3.24 -6.62
C PRO A 93 -44.42 -3.54 -6.70
N THR A 94 -43.57 -2.50 -6.61
CA THR A 94 -42.11 -2.69 -6.64
C THR A 94 -41.57 -3.30 -5.34
N LEU A 95 -42.13 -2.89 -4.21
CA LEU A 95 -41.79 -3.44 -2.91
C LEU A 95 -42.26 -4.91 -2.76
N GLU A 96 -43.46 -5.24 -3.31
CA GLU A 96 -43.94 -6.61 -3.38
C GLU A 96 -43.04 -7.48 -4.27
N LEU A 97 -42.53 -6.95 -5.39
CA LEU A 97 -41.55 -7.66 -6.23
C LEU A 97 -40.26 -7.92 -5.49
N ALA A 98 -39.71 -6.94 -4.80
CA ALA A 98 -38.47 -7.13 -4.00
C ALA A 98 -38.66 -8.24 -2.97
N ASN A 99 -39.80 -8.27 -2.30
CA ASN A 99 -40.13 -9.32 -1.34
C ASN A 99 -40.35 -10.70 -2.02
N SER A 100 -40.94 -10.75 -3.23
CA SER A 100 -41.13 -12.00 -3.97
C SER A 100 -39.83 -12.61 -4.51
N HIS A 101 -38.81 -11.78 -4.75
CA HIS A 101 -37.45 -12.19 -5.11
C HIS A 101 -36.55 -12.42 -3.89
N ASP A 102 -37.09 -12.40 -2.67
CA ASP A 102 -36.36 -12.53 -1.40
C ASP A 102 -35.22 -11.51 -1.24
N LEU A 103 -35.40 -10.33 -1.87
CA LEU A 103 -34.39 -9.27 -1.84
C LEU A 103 -34.61 -8.37 -0.65
N ASN A 104 -33.53 -8.12 0.10
CA ASN A 104 -33.54 -7.20 1.21
C ASN A 104 -33.33 -5.77 0.71
N ILE A 105 -34.24 -4.85 1.08
CA ILE A 105 -34.09 -3.42 0.81
C ILE A 105 -33.29 -2.82 1.97
N THR A 106 -32.08 -2.41 1.69
CA THR A 106 -31.13 -1.87 2.67
C THR A 106 -31.13 -0.35 2.68
N TYR A 107 -31.59 0.27 1.61
CA TYR A 107 -31.65 1.72 1.44
C TYR A 107 -32.91 2.15 0.70
N PHE A 108 -33.48 3.27 1.12
CA PHE A 108 -34.67 3.83 0.52
C PHE A 108 -34.61 5.37 0.58
N ASN A 109 -34.70 6.01 -0.57
CA ASN A 109 -34.80 7.46 -0.66
C ASN A 109 -35.80 7.87 -1.78
N VAL A 110 -36.60 8.87 -1.51
CA VAL A 110 -37.58 9.43 -2.46
C VAL A 110 -37.31 10.92 -2.61
N LYS A 111 -37.26 11.38 -3.85
CA LYS A 111 -37.11 12.79 -4.19
C LYS A 111 -38.06 13.15 -5.29
N VAL A 112 -38.89 14.18 -5.12
CA VAL A 112 -39.69 14.78 -6.19
C VAL A 112 -38.73 15.41 -7.20
N SER A 113 -38.73 14.91 -8.43
CA SER A 113 -37.85 15.40 -9.51
C SER A 113 -38.48 16.49 -10.33
N SER A 114 -39.80 16.38 -10.55
CA SER A 114 -40.62 17.36 -11.25
C SER A 114 -42.08 17.27 -10.78
N PRO A 115 -42.96 18.24 -11.06
CA PRO A 115 -44.37 18.13 -10.74
C PRO A 115 -44.99 16.87 -11.33
N GLY A 116 -45.44 15.95 -10.46
CA GLY A 116 -46.07 14.70 -10.85
C GLY A 116 -45.11 13.51 -11.04
N GLU A 117 -43.79 13.68 -10.82
CA GLU A 117 -42.81 12.61 -10.94
C GLU A 117 -41.89 12.53 -9.70
N GLN A 118 -41.69 11.32 -9.23
CA GLN A 118 -40.73 11.01 -8.17
C GLN A 118 -39.59 10.14 -8.71
N VAL A 119 -38.41 10.40 -8.22
CA VAL A 119 -37.24 9.51 -8.34
C VAL A 119 -37.04 8.80 -7.02
N VAL A 120 -37.07 7.49 -7.07
CA VAL A 120 -36.87 6.61 -5.90
C VAL A 120 -35.59 5.85 -6.06
N ARG A 121 -34.75 5.87 -5.04
CA ARG A 121 -33.52 5.09 -5.00
C ARG A 121 -33.66 3.98 -3.98
N LEU A 122 -33.47 2.76 -4.43
CA LEU A 122 -33.50 1.56 -3.61
C LEU A 122 -32.09 0.95 -3.56
N GLY A 123 -31.55 0.74 -2.39
CA GLY A 123 -30.44 -0.19 -2.18
C GLY A 123 -31.02 -1.60 -2.01
N VAL A 124 -30.76 -2.48 -2.97
CA VAL A 124 -31.28 -3.85 -2.99
C VAL A 124 -30.12 -4.80 -2.79
N TYR A 125 -30.14 -5.59 -1.72
CA TYR A 125 -29.18 -6.66 -1.52
C TYR A 125 -29.59 -7.89 -2.33
N ALA A 126 -28.70 -8.35 -3.22
CA ALA A 126 -28.89 -9.55 -4.02
C ALA A 126 -27.67 -10.46 -3.88
N HIS A 127 -27.87 -11.79 -3.85
CA HIS A 127 -26.79 -12.77 -3.74
C HIS A 127 -25.98 -12.95 -5.04
N GLY A 128 -26.45 -12.36 -6.14
CA GLY A 128 -25.77 -12.40 -7.42
C GLY A 128 -26.41 -11.48 -8.46
N ILE A 129 -25.68 -11.25 -9.56
CA ILE A 129 -26.14 -10.39 -10.64
C ILE A 129 -27.37 -10.96 -11.36
N ASP A 130 -27.53 -12.29 -11.36
CA ASP A 130 -28.67 -12.95 -12.00
C ASP A 130 -29.95 -12.67 -11.21
N GLU A 131 -29.94 -12.74 -9.88
CA GLU A 131 -31.06 -12.41 -9.02
C GLU A 131 -31.47 -10.94 -9.15
N LEU A 132 -30.52 -10.04 -9.22
CA LEU A 132 -30.76 -8.63 -9.51
C LEU A 132 -31.35 -8.45 -10.92
N ALA A 133 -30.84 -9.17 -11.92
CA ALA A 133 -31.30 -9.06 -13.30
C ALA A 133 -32.78 -9.50 -13.45
N ASP A 134 -33.18 -10.57 -12.77
CA ASP A 134 -34.56 -11.06 -12.74
C ASP A 134 -35.47 -10.03 -12.06
N PHE A 135 -35.09 -9.51 -10.92
CA PHE A 135 -35.82 -8.44 -10.24
C PHE A 135 -35.96 -7.20 -11.12
N LEU A 136 -34.91 -6.73 -11.76
CA LEU A 136 -34.95 -5.57 -12.64
C LEU A 136 -35.80 -5.80 -13.88
N ALA A 137 -35.81 -7.02 -14.42
CA ALA A 137 -36.67 -7.36 -15.55
C ALA A 137 -38.15 -7.22 -15.18
N ASP A 138 -38.50 -7.61 -13.96
CA ASP A 138 -39.89 -7.49 -13.49
C ASP A 138 -40.23 -6.05 -13.12
N VAL A 139 -39.37 -5.32 -12.43
CA VAL A 139 -39.60 -3.91 -12.09
C VAL A 139 -39.72 -3.04 -13.33
N ARG A 140 -38.94 -3.30 -14.38
CA ARG A 140 -39.01 -2.55 -15.66
C ARG A 140 -40.33 -2.72 -16.41
N ARG A 141 -41.17 -3.70 -16.04
CA ARG A 141 -42.54 -3.84 -16.56
C ARG A 141 -43.50 -2.90 -15.86
N ILE A 142 -43.13 -2.38 -14.69
CA ILE A 142 -43.98 -1.49 -13.87
C ILE A 142 -43.52 -0.03 -14.06
N CYS A 143 -42.25 0.24 -13.99
CA CYS A 143 -41.69 1.58 -14.09
C CYS A 143 -40.27 1.56 -14.70
N PRO A 144 -39.80 2.69 -15.26
CA PRO A 144 -38.38 2.83 -15.63
C PRO A 144 -37.47 2.56 -14.43
N ALA A 145 -36.51 1.62 -14.60
CA ALA A 145 -35.57 1.22 -13.57
C ALA A 145 -34.16 1.09 -14.16
N GLU A 146 -33.21 1.71 -13.51
CA GLU A 146 -31.79 1.67 -13.88
C GLU A 146 -30.92 1.33 -12.65
N VAL A 147 -29.89 0.51 -12.86
CA VAL A 147 -28.84 0.34 -11.85
C VAL A 147 -27.93 1.54 -11.98
N LEU A 148 -27.79 2.28 -10.90
CA LEU A 148 -26.84 3.38 -10.88
C LEU A 148 -25.44 2.86 -10.64
N ASP A 149 -24.54 3.20 -11.55
CA ASP A 149 -23.12 3.20 -11.21
C ASP A 149 -22.91 4.23 -10.10
N TYR A 150 -22.25 3.80 -9.04
CA TYR A 150 -22.08 4.58 -7.84
C TYR A 150 -21.31 5.88 -8.13
N ASP A 151 -22.03 6.99 -8.29
CA ASP A 151 -21.41 8.32 -8.42
C ASP A 151 -21.12 8.89 -7.01
N ARG A 152 -19.84 9.10 -6.71
CA ARG A 152 -19.25 9.47 -5.42
C ARG A 152 -19.70 10.82 -4.86
N ASN A 153 -20.48 11.58 -5.60
CA ASN A 153 -20.84 12.94 -5.24
C ASN A 153 -22.14 13.08 -4.45
N GLU A 154 -22.87 11.99 -4.20
CA GLU A 154 -24.08 12.05 -3.40
C GLU A 154 -23.86 11.47 -1.99
N HIS A 155 -23.92 12.35 -1.01
CA HIS A 155 -23.73 12.08 0.44
C HIS A 155 -24.84 11.22 1.10
N VAL A 156 -25.44 10.28 0.39
CA VAL A 156 -26.46 9.39 0.95
C VAL A 156 -25.98 7.96 0.79
N ILE A 157 -25.33 7.46 1.81
CA ILE A 157 -24.69 6.17 1.77
C ILE A 157 -25.32 5.29 2.83
N ASP A 158 -25.93 4.18 2.41
CA ASP A 158 -25.93 2.98 3.22
C ASP A 158 -24.48 2.49 3.27
N THR A 159 -23.91 2.61 4.43
CA THR A 159 -22.46 2.50 4.66
C THR A 159 -21.94 1.08 4.49
N SER A 160 -22.78 0.06 4.67
CA SER A 160 -22.44 -1.34 4.41
C SER A 160 -22.06 -1.60 2.95
N LEU A 161 -22.77 -0.91 2.05
CA LEU A 161 -22.54 -0.93 0.61
C LEU A 161 -21.19 -0.39 0.21
N PHE A 162 -20.78 0.68 0.86
CA PHE A 162 -19.60 1.41 0.48
C PHE A 162 -18.34 0.55 0.62
N TYR A 163 -18.15 -0.10 1.75
CA TYR A 163 -16.95 -0.92 1.99
C TYR A 163 -16.83 -2.08 1.01
N LEU A 164 -17.91 -2.85 0.84
CA LEU A 164 -17.89 -4.02 -0.03
C LEU A 164 -17.74 -3.61 -1.51
N THR A 165 -18.42 -2.55 -1.94
CA THR A 165 -18.28 -2.04 -3.31
C THR A 165 -16.90 -1.44 -3.55
N PHE A 166 -16.35 -0.74 -2.55
CA PHE A 166 -15.02 -0.18 -2.61
C PHE A 166 -13.95 -1.27 -2.78
N ALA A 167 -13.93 -2.27 -1.89
CA ALA A 167 -12.92 -3.33 -1.95
C ALA A 167 -13.04 -4.15 -3.23
N ARG A 168 -14.27 -4.48 -3.64
CA ARG A 168 -14.51 -5.16 -4.92
C ARG A 168 -14.02 -4.32 -6.10
N GLY A 169 -14.30 -3.02 -6.12
CA GLY A 169 -13.82 -2.13 -7.18
C GLY A 169 -12.30 -2.07 -7.28
N ILE A 170 -11.60 -2.08 -6.13
CA ILE A 170 -10.13 -2.20 -6.09
C ILE A 170 -9.69 -3.58 -6.56
N SER A 171 -10.35 -4.64 -6.07
CA SER A 171 -10.02 -6.03 -6.42
C SER A 171 -10.19 -6.28 -7.93
N GLU A 172 -11.29 -5.84 -8.53
CA GLU A 172 -11.53 -5.94 -9.97
C GLU A 172 -10.50 -5.13 -10.78
N LEU A 173 -10.19 -3.91 -10.34
CA LEU A 173 -9.20 -3.05 -10.99
C LEU A 173 -7.81 -3.67 -11.03
N MET A 174 -7.39 -4.28 -9.92
CA MET A 174 -6.03 -4.79 -9.72
C MET A 174 -5.91 -6.30 -9.98
N GLY A 175 -7.03 -7.01 -10.18
CA GLY A 175 -7.04 -8.46 -10.36
C GLY A 175 -6.65 -9.23 -9.08
N LEU A 176 -7.08 -8.73 -7.91
CA LEU A 176 -6.71 -9.29 -6.62
C LEU A 176 -7.47 -10.58 -6.30
N SER A 177 -6.88 -11.42 -5.46
CA SER A 177 -7.54 -12.59 -4.88
C SER A 177 -8.54 -12.18 -3.79
N PRO A 178 -9.50 -13.05 -3.42
CA PRO A 178 -10.44 -12.76 -2.33
C PRO A 178 -9.76 -12.45 -0.99
N HIS A 179 -8.63 -13.06 -0.71
CA HIS A 179 -7.84 -12.79 0.50
C HIS A 179 -7.27 -11.36 0.48
N GLN A 180 -6.70 -10.94 -0.64
CA GLN A 180 -6.18 -9.57 -0.81
C GLN A 180 -7.30 -8.52 -0.77
N GLU A 181 -8.51 -8.84 -1.27
CA GLU A 181 -9.69 -7.98 -1.13
C GLU A 181 -10.05 -7.77 0.35
N GLU A 182 -9.99 -8.83 1.17
CA GLU A 182 -10.21 -8.75 2.62
C GLU A 182 -9.13 -7.90 3.30
N GLU A 183 -7.87 -8.02 2.90
CA GLU A 183 -6.77 -7.19 3.41
C GLU A 183 -6.99 -5.71 3.11
N ILE A 184 -7.42 -5.36 1.89
CA ILE A 184 -7.78 -3.96 1.53
C ILE A 184 -8.88 -3.41 2.44
N LEU A 185 -9.90 -4.22 2.76
CA LEU A 185 -10.98 -3.82 3.68
C LEU A 185 -10.45 -3.53 5.09
N VAL A 186 -9.62 -4.43 5.61
CA VAL A 186 -9.03 -4.30 6.95
C VAL A 186 -8.16 -3.04 7.02
N ASP A 187 -7.32 -2.81 6.03
CA ASP A 187 -6.40 -1.68 6.02
C ASP A 187 -7.12 -0.35 5.81
N ALA A 188 -8.13 -0.31 4.95
CA ALA A 188 -9.00 0.85 4.78
C ALA A 188 -9.67 1.24 6.12
N ASN A 189 -10.20 0.25 6.85
CA ASN A 189 -10.78 0.49 8.18
C ASN A 189 -9.73 0.99 9.18
N ARG A 190 -8.52 0.43 9.19
CA ARG A 190 -7.42 0.88 10.07
C ARG A 190 -6.99 2.31 9.77
N ILE A 191 -6.89 2.68 8.50
CA ILE A 191 -6.57 4.06 8.09
C ILE A 191 -7.62 5.03 8.61
N VAL A 192 -8.91 4.71 8.42
CA VAL A 192 -10.00 5.55 8.95
C VAL A 192 -9.90 5.71 10.45
N GLN A 193 -9.69 4.61 11.20
CA GLN A 193 -9.55 4.67 12.66
C GLN A 193 -8.34 5.50 13.10
N ASN A 194 -7.21 5.39 12.42
CA ASN A 194 -6.02 6.19 12.73
C ASN A 194 -6.26 7.69 12.50
N LEU A 195 -7.17 8.05 11.59
CA LEU A 195 -7.49 9.43 11.23
C LEU A 195 -8.78 9.98 11.87
N GLU A 196 -9.52 9.17 12.62
CA GLU A 196 -10.78 9.57 13.29
C GLU A 196 -10.64 10.84 14.16
N HIS A 197 -9.48 11.07 14.74
CA HIS A 197 -9.22 12.22 15.61
C HIS A 197 -8.87 13.51 14.86
N THR A 198 -8.81 13.48 13.52
CA THR A 198 -8.32 14.62 12.73
C THR A 198 -9.41 15.55 12.20
N ASN A 199 -10.68 15.33 12.56
CA ASN A 199 -11.82 16.13 12.08
C ASN A 199 -11.95 16.19 10.54
N ASN A 200 -11.45 15.17 9.83
CA ASN A 200 -11.48 15.05 8.38
C ASN A 200 -12.69 14.20 7.93
N ASP A 201 -13.06 14.36 6.67
CA ASP A 201 -14.06 13.52 6.00
C ASP A 201 -13.65 12.03 6.11
N PRO A 202 -14.47 11.16 6.71
CA PRO A 202 -14.16 9.74 6.88
C PRO A 202 -14.03 8.96 5.56
N PHE A 203 -14.57 9.49 4.46
CA PHE A 203 -14.46 8.88 3.12
C PHE A 203 -13.21 9.28 2.37
N ARG A 204 -12.53 10.32 2.82
CA ARG A 204 -11.33 10.83 2.18
C ARG A 204 -10.21 9.78 2.03
N PRO A 205 -9.89 8.95 3.03
CA PRO A 205 -8.91 7.88 2.88
C PRO A 205 -9.23 6.91 1.75
N PHE A 206 -10.49 6.54 1.57
CA PHE A 206 -10.88 5.62 0.49
C PHE A 206 -10.64 6.18 -0.90
N THR A 207 -10.87 7.48 -1.08
CA THR A 207 -10.53 8.17 -2.33
C THR A 207 -9.04 8.12 -2.62
N TYR A 208 -8.19 8.23 -1.59
CA TYR A 208 -6.74 8.12 -1.76
C TYR A 208 -6.27 6.69 -2.02
N ILE A 209 -6.85 5.68 -1.34
CA ILE A 209 -6.55 4.27 -1.60
C ILE A 209 -6.91 3.90 -3.05
N GLU A 210 -8.09 4.30 -3.51
CA GLU A 210 -8.49 4.04 -4.90
C GLU A 210 -7.58 4.74 -5.90
N ARG A 211 -7.19 5.98 -5.61
CA ARG A 211 -6.25 6.71 -6.45
C ARG A 211 -4.89 6.02 -6.49
N PHE A 212 -4.42 5.52 -5.36
CA PHE A 212 -3.20 4.73 -5.26
C PHE A 212 -3.27 3.50 -6.18
N ALA A 213 -4.34 2.69 -6.07
CA ALA A 213 -4.54 1.53 -6.93
C ALA A 213 -4.63 1.90 -8.42
N ARG A 214 -5.40 2.94 -8.76
CA ARG A 214 -5.53 3.42 -10.16
C ARG A 214 -4.23 3.94 -10.73
N ASP A 215 -3.43 4.66 -9.94
CA ASP A 215 -2.14 5.19 -10.39
C ASP A 215 -1.16 4.03 -10.59
N ILE A 216 -1.09 3.03 -9.68
CA ILE A 216 -0.28 1.82 -9.88
C ILE A 216 -0.68 1.11 -11.19
N GLN A 217 -1.96 0.85 -11.39
CA GLN A 217 -2.45 0.13 -12.57
C GLN A 217 -2.24 0.91 -13.87
N ALA A 218 -2.42 2.24 -13.84
CA ALA A 218 -2.27 3.09 -15.02
C ALA A 218 -0.82 3.14 -15.55
N TYR A 219 0.15 2.87 -14.70
CA TYR A 219 1.56 2.88 -15.07
C TYR A 219 2.12 1.50 -15.45
N TRP A 220 1.31 0.45 -15.59
CA TRP A 220 1.78 -0.81 -16.14
C TRP A 220 2.04 -0.71 -17.64
N GLY A 221 3.07 -1.41 -18.12
CA GLY A 221 3.40 -1.54 -19.54
C GLY A 221 3.62 -0.21 -20.25
N PRO A 222 2.77 0.15 -21.24
CA PRO A 222 2.92 1.38 -22.01
C PRO A 222 2.86 2.66 -21.16
N GLY A 223 2.11 2.65 -20.05
CA GLY A 223 2.02 3.79 -19.13
C GLY A 223 3.36 4.10 -18.48
N TYR A 224 4.07 3.07 -18.03
CA TYR A 224 5.42 3.23 -17.47
C TYR A 224 6.39 3.79 -18.51
N ALA A 225 6.42 3.19 -19.70
CA ALA A 225 7.31 3.63 -20.78
C ALA A 225 7.06 5.07 -21.25
N ALA A 226 5.83 5.56 -21.14
CA ALA A 226 5.47 6.93 -21.51
C ALA A 226 5.93 7.97 -20.49
N ASP A 227 5.95 7.63 -19.21
CA ASP A 227 6.14 8.56 -18.10
C ASP A 227 7.46 8.37 -17.33
N VAL A 228 8.19 7.26 -17.55
CA VAL A 228 9.52 7.06 -16.96
C VAL A 228 10.51 8.09 -17.48
N ARG A 229 11.24 8.73 -16.56
CA ARG A 229 12.35 9.60 -16.93
C ARG A 229 13.67 8.88 -16.71
N VAL A 230 14.54 8.91 -17.75
CA VAL A 230 15.87 8.28 -17.68
C VAL A 230 16.93 9.38 -17.92
N THR A 231 17.76 9.61 -16.92
CA THR A 231 18.78 10.66 -16.94
C THR A 231 20.16 10.09 -16.72
N ARG A 232 21.11 10.38 -17.64
CA ARG A 232 22.53 10.04 -17.43
C ARG A 232 23.21 11.20 -16.71
N PHE A 233 24.11 10.84 -15.77
CA PHE A 233 24.94 11.81 -15.05
C PHE A 233 26.38 11.29 -14.95
N ALA A 234 27.26 12.11 -14.43
CA ALA A 234 28.62 11.72 -14.08
C ALA A 234 29.00 12.28 -12.72
N THR A 235 29.73 11.51 -11.93
CA THR A 235 30.29 11.95 -10.66
C THR A 235 31.38 13.02 -10.84
N ALA A 236 31.82 13.62 -9.77
CA ALA A 236 32.93 14.60 -9.81
C ALA A 236 34.23 14.05 -10.43
N ARG A 237 34.43 12.74 -10.44
CA ARG A 237 35.57 12.06 -11.10
C ARG A 237 35.27 11.61 -12.53
N GLY A 238 34.06 11.87 -13.02
CA GLY A 238 33.65 11.49 -14.37
C GLY A 238 33.14 10.03 -14.48
N THR A 239 32.96 9.33 -13.37
CA THR A 239 32.33 8.00 -13.38
C THR A 239 30.87 8.15 -13.78
N LYS A 240 30.42 7.32 -14.72
CA LYS A 240 29.08 7.42 -15.29
C LYS A 240 28.04 6.81 -14.37
N GLY A 241 26.87 7.41 -14.38
CA GLY A 241 25.66 6.91 -13.72
C GLY A 241 24.41 7.11 -14.56
N LEU A 242 23.38 6.37 -14.19
CA LEU A 242 22.04 6.47 -14.74
C LEU A 242 21.04 6.59 -13.60
N LEU A 243 20.10 7.49 -13.75
CA LEU A 243 18.91 7.60 -12.92
C LEU A 243 17.72 7.14 -13.73
N VAL A 244 16.94 6.22 -13.19
CA VAL A 244 15.62 5.81 -13.67
C VAL A 244 14.58 6.27 -12.67
N GLU A 245 13.77 7.25 -13.07
CA GLU A 245 12.68 7.81 -12.26
C GLU A 245 11.36 7.21 -12.77
N PRO A 246 10.76 6.27 -12.04
CA PRO A 246 9.49 5.69 -12.43
C PRO A 246 8.34 6.69 -12.25
N PRO A 247 7.18 6.46 -12.85
CA PRO A 247 6.00 7.31 -12.62
C PRO A 247 5.41 7.14 -11.21
N ALA A 248 5.77 6.07 -10.49
CA ALA A 248 5.33 5.80 -9.12
C ALA A 248 6.42 5.03 -8.35
N GLY A 249 6.58 5.33 -7.07
CA GLY A 249 7.58 4.73 -6.18
C GLY A 249 8.94 5.41 -6.23
N SER A 250 9.95 4.71 -5.71
CA SER A 250 11.32 5.21 -5.60
C SER A 250 12.09 5.17 -6.92
N ASP A 251 13.15 5.91 -6.97
CA ASP A 251 14.11 5.92 -8.06
C ASP A 251 15.02 4.70 -8.01
N THR A 252 15.50 4.27 -9.17
CA THR A 252 16.60 3.30 -9.29
C THR A 252 17.82 4.00 -9.88
N TRP A 253 18.92 4.00 -9.13
CA TRP A 253 20.19 4.52 -9.62
C TRP A 253 21.07 3.39 -10.10
N VAL A 254 21.84 3.61 -11.16
CA VAL A 254 22.86 2.68 -11.63
C VAL A 254 24.19 3.40 -11.72
N LEU A 255 25.18 2.91 -11.03
CA LEU A 255 26.56 3.40 -11.08
C LEU A 255 27.43 2.42 -11.88
N GLU A 256 28.18 2.93 -12.87
CA GLU A 256 29.08 2.11 -13.69
C GLU A 256 30.40 1.86 -12.95
N CYS A 257 30.54 0.67 -12.36
CA CYS A 257 31.81 0.22 -11.78
C CYS A 257 32.73 -0.36 -12.83
N ASP A 258 34.01 -0.62 -12.50
CA ASP A 258 35.01 -1.14 -13.43
C ASP A 258 34.62 -2.50 -13.99
N ASP A 259 34.01 -3.38 -13.17
CA ASP A 259 33.67 -4.77 -13.50
C ASP A 259 32.19 -5.12 -13.31
N CYS A 260 31.35 -4.19 -12.84
CA CYS A 260 29.93 -4.41 -12.61
C CYS A 260 29.07 -3.16 -12.82
N LEU A 261 27.76 -3.35 -12.76
CA LEU A 261 26.79 -2.28 -12.53
C LEU A 261 26.30 -2.40 -11.09
N LEU A 262 26.43 -1.31 -10.33
CA LEU A 262 25.83 -1.19 -9.00
C LEU A 262 24.48 -0.48 -9.12
N LEU A 263 23.43 -1.22 -8.86
CA LEU A 263 22.09 -0.67 -8.69
C LEU A 263 21.94 -0.17 -7.26
N ILE A 264 21.19 0.91 -7.07
CA ILE A 264 20.77 1.42 -5.78
C ILE A 264 19.26 1.53 -5.81
N ASP A 265 18.62 0.76 -4.94
CA ASP A 265 17.19 0.52 -4.88
C ASP A 265 16.61 -0.04 -6.19
N SER A 266 15.38 -0.54 -6.16
CA SER A 266 14.86 -1.33 -7.28
C SER A 266 13.37 -1.09 -7.61
N GLY A 267 12.75 -0.04 -7.06
CA GLY A 267 11.37 0.29 -7.37
C GLY A 267 10.34 -0.71 -6.82
N PHE A 268 9.09 -0.56 -7.26
CA PHE A 268 8.00 -1.50 -6.96
C PHE A 268 8.11 -2.79 -7.75
N SER A 269 7.75 -3.92 -7.13
CA SER A 269 7.75 -5.25 -7.77
C SER A 269 6.83 -5.34 -8.99
N CYS A 270 5.69 -4.66 -8.98
CA CYS A 270 4.75 -4.64 -10.12
C CYS A 270 5.34 -4.02 -11.41
N TYR A 271 6.45 -3.31 -11.33
CA TYR A 271 7.13 -2.70 -12.48
C TYR A 271 8.44 -3.39 -12.86
N HIS A 272 8.65 -4.64 -12.38
CA HIS A 272 9.88 -5.39 -12.63
C HIS A 272 10.23 -5.47 -14.12
N ASP A 273 9.29 -5.88 -14.97
CA ASP A 273 9.54 -6.08 -16.40
C ASP A 273 9.77 -4.76 -17.13
N GLU A 274 9.09 -3.69 -16.73
CA GLU A 274 9.24 -2.34 -17.25
C GLU A 274 10.61 -1.76 -16.90
N LEU A 275 11.01 -1.86 -15.63
CA LEU A 275 12.33 -1.43 -15.17
C LEU A 275 13.44 -2.21 -15.90
N LEU A 276 13.31 -3.53 -15.98
CA LEU A 276 14.26 -4.39 -16.68
C LEU A 276 14.37 -4.00 -18.18
N ALA A 277 13.26 -3.67 -18.85
CA ALA A 277 13.26 -3.22 -20.23
C ALA A 277 14.01 -1.89 -20.41
N VAL A 278 13.83 -0.94 -19.47
CA VAL A 278 14.57 0.32 -19.44
C VAL A 278 16.07 0.09 -19.24
N LEU A 279 16.43 -0.77 -18.28
CA LEU A 279 17.84 -1.10 -17.98
C LEU A 279 18.53 -1.80 -19.17
N ARG A 280 17.87 -2.76 -19.83
CA ARG A 280 18.38 -3.41 -21.06
C ARG A 280 18.52 -2.44 -22.23
N THR A 281 17.63 -1.46 -22.32
CA THR A 281 17.75 -0.40 -23.34
C THR A 281 18.94 0.52 -23.08
N ALA A 282 19.16 0.87 -21.81
CA ALA A 282 20.27 1.73 -21.39
C ALA A 282 21.63 1.01 -21.46
N TYR A 283 21.65 -0.30 -21.21
CA TYR A 283 22.82 -1.17 -21.20
C TYR A 283 22.55 -2.42 -22.06
N PRO A 284 22.87 -2.39 -23.37
CA PRO A 284 22.61 -3.52 -24.29
C PRO A 284 23.31 -4.83 -23.90
N ASP A 285 24.37 -4.73 -23.11
CA ASP A 285 25.13 -5.86 -22.55
C ASP A 285 24.68 -6.26 -21.13
N TRP A 286 23.50 -5.80 -20.69
CA TRP A 286 22.94 -6.02 -19.35
C TRP A 286 23.04 -7.48 -18.87
N ASP A 287 22.62 -8.42 -19.71
CA ASP A 287 22.56 -9.83 -19.33
C ASP A 287 23.95 -10.50 -19.20
N GLN A 288 25.00 -9.88 -19.77
CA GLN A 288 26.39 -10.36 -19.66
C GLN A 288 27.16 -9.64 -18.55
N ARG A 289 26.67 -8.48 -18.09
CA ARG A 289 27.33 -7.72 -17.01
C ARG A 289 27.12 -8.35 -15.65
N ARG A 290 28.12 -8.31 -14.82
CA ARG A 290 28.00 -8.53 -13.39
C ARG A 290 27.13 -7.40 -12.82
N ARG A 291 26.12 -7.74 -12.01
CA ARG A 291 25.20 -6.79 -11.38
C ARG A 291 25.22 -7.00 -9.89
N GLU A 292 25.24 -5.91 -9.17
CA GLU A 292 25.12 -5.85 -7.72
C GLU A 292 24.05 -4.81 -7.37
N LEU A 293 23.29 -5.04 -6.32
CA LEU A 293 22.25 -4.15 -5.82
C LEU A 293 22.63 -3.74 -4.40
N PHE A 294 22.47 -2.48 -4.09
CA PHE A 294 22.46 -1.97 -2.73
C PHE A 294 21.04 -1.48 -2.42
N LEU A 295 20.47 -1.89 -1.29
CA LEU A 295 19.20 -1.38 -0.79
C LEU A 295 19.47 -0.39 0.34
N THR A 296 18.88 0.79 0.21
CA THR A 296 18.96 1.82 1.26
C THR A 296 18.13 1.42 2.47
N HIS A 297 16.96 0.82 2.27
CA HIS A 297 16.06 0.30 3.30
C HIS A 297 15.07 -0.71 2.73
N GLY A 298 14.15 -1.22 3.56
CA GLY A 298 13.26 -2.33 3.21
C GLY A 298 11.87 -1.93 2.72
N ASP A 299 11.57 -0.67 2.48
CA ASP A 299 10.25 -0.27 1.99
C ASP A 299 9.97 -0.84 0.59
N VAL A 300 8.72 -1.16 0.33
CA VAL A 300 8.31 -1.96 -0.85
C VAL A 300 8.62 -1.31 -2.19
N ASP A 301 8.69 0.00 -2.23
CA ASP A 301 9.05 0.76 -3.42
C ASP A 301 10.56 0.91 -3.62
N HIS A 302 11.38 0.47 -2.66
CA HIS A 302 12.83 0.39 -2.75
C HIS A 302 13.32 -1.04 -3.01
N ALA A 303 12.64 -2.04 -2.45
CA ALA A 303 13.05 -3.44 -2.44
C ALA A 303 12.21 -4.35 -3.36
N GLY A 304 11.42 -3.81 -4.27
CA GLY A 304 10.47 -4.58 -5.04
C GLY A 304 11.09 -5.52 -6.09
N CYS A 305 12.26 -5.20 -6.64
CA CYS A 305 12.88 -5.97 -7.73
C CYS A 305 14.31 -6.42 -7.36
N CYS A 306 14.48 -7.05 -6.20
CA CYS A 306 15.80 -7.51 -5.71
C CYS A 306 16.47 -8.54 -6.60
N ASP A 307 15.72 -9.28 -7.40
CA ASP A 307 16.19 -10.31 -8.33
C ASP A 307 16.87 -9.75 -9.59
N LEU A 308 16.82 -8.43 -9.80
CA LEU A 308 17.58 -7.77 -10.89
C LEU A 308 19.10 -7.96 -10.74
N ALA A 309 19.58 -8.24 -9.53
CA ALA A 309 20.99 -8.53 -9.28
C ALA A 309 21.17 -9.82 -8.45
N PRO A 310 22.17 -10.66 -8.77
CA PRO A 310 22.42 -11.90 -8.05
C PRO A 310 23.07 -11.67 -6.67
N ARG A 311 23.50 -10.46 -6.39
CA ARG A 311 24.08 -10.07 -5.08
C ARG A 311 23.45 -8.77 -4.61
N VAL A 312 22.95 -8.78 -3.39
CA VAL A 312 22.26 -7.66 -2.75
C VAL A 312 23.00 -7.27 -1.48
N HIS A 313 23.50 -6.05 -1.42
CA HIS A 313 24.20 -5.49 -0.27
C HIS A 313 23.23 -4.73 0.62
N VAL A 314 23.22 -5.06 1.89
CA VAL A 314 22.35 -4.46 2.91
C VAL A 314 23.08 -4.41 4.25
N ILE A 315 22.54 -3.65 5.19
CA ILE A 315 22.98 -3.76 6.61
C ILE A 315 22.15 -4.82 7.36
N ASP A 316 22.59 -5.25 8.54
CA ASP A 316 21.90 -6.27 9.34
C ASP A 316 20.46 -5.91 9.64
N ARG A 317 20.14 -4.64 9.86
CA ARG A 317 18.79 -4.17 10.17
C ARG A 317 17.80 -4.36 9.00
N VAL A 318 18.28 -4.22 7.76
CA VAL A 318 17.48 -4.50 6.56
C VAL A 318 17.28 -6.02 6.37
N LEU A 319 18.29 -6.83 6.70
CA LEU A 319 18.11 -8.29 6.73
C LEU A 319 17.07 -8.71 7.77
N GLU A 320 17.10 -8.12 8.97
CA GLU A 320 16.09 -8.35 10.01
C GLU A 320 14.69 -7.96 9.54
N HIS A 321 14.55 -6.85 8.80
CA HIS A 321 13.28 -6.43 8.21
C HIS A 321 12.68 -7.54 7.31
N PHE A 322 13.48 -8.06 6.38
CA PHE A 322 13.01 -9.13 5.48
C PHE A 322 12.79 -10.47 6.19
N LEU A 323 13.57 -10.78 7.22
CA LEU A 323 13.33 -11.97 8.05
C LEU A 323 11.98 -11.89 8.76
N LEU A 324 11.62 -10.75 9.34
CA LEU A 324 10.30 -10.53 9.95
C LEU A 324 9.19 -10.76 8.92
N GLN A 325 9.32 -10.21 7.71
CA GLN A 325 8.34 -10.42 6.64
C GLN A 325 8.21 -11.90 6.24
N LEU A 326 9.34 -12.62 6.09
CA LEU A 326 9.34 -14.05 5.74
C LEU A 326 8.74 -14.94 6.85
N GLU A 327 8.84 -14.50 8.10
CA GLU A 327 8.24 -15.16 9.27
C GLU A 327 6.76 -14.78 9.48
N GLY A 328 6.24 -13.83 8.67
CA GLY A 328 4.87 -13.30 8.81
C GLY A 328 4.69 -12.40 10.03
N GLU A 329 5.79 -11.84 10.54
CA GLU A 329 5.79 -10.90 11.64
C GLU A 329 5.80 -9.44 11.12
N PRO A 330 5.25 -8.48 11.87
CA PRO A 330 5.28 -7.08 11.48
C PRO A 330 6.71 -6.56 11.31
N ASP A 331 7.04 -6.09 10.13
CA ASP A 331 8.31 -5.43 9.83
C ASP A 331 8.42 -4.05 10.51
N TRP A 332 9.55 -3.35 10.30
CA TRP A 332 9.80 -2.08 10.97
C TRP A 332 8.77 -1.00 10.67
N ARG A 333 8.19 -1.03 9.46
CA ARG A 333 7.13 -0.10 9.06
C ARG A 333 5.79 -0.48 9.70
N MET A 334 5.47 -1.77 9.68
CA MET A 334 4.22 -2.31 10.24
C MET A 334 4.15 -2.27 11.77
N GLN A 335 5.30 -2.16 12.46
CA GLN A 335 5.32 -1.95 13.92
C GLN A 335 4.81 -0.56 14.33
N ILE A 336 4.65 0.38 13.40
CA ILE A 336 4.11 1.71 13.64
C ILE A 336 2.63 1.72 13.29
N PRO A 337 1.70 1.87 14.26
CA PRO A 337 0.26 1.74 14.02
C PRO A 337 -0.30 2.63 12.91
N ALA A 338 0.25 3.84 12.73
CA ALA A 338 -0.16 4.76 11.68
C ALA A 338 0.36 4.37 10.29
N HIS A 339 1.48 3.64 10.22
CA HIS A 339 2.12 3.24 8.97
C HIS A 339 1.69 1.85 8.50
N MET A 340 1.34 0.96 9.46
CA MET A 340 1.02 -0.43 9.18
C MET A 340 0.00 -0.61 8.05
N PRO A 341 -1.19 0.03 8.06
CA PRO A 341 -2.16 -0.19 6.99
C PRO A 341 -1.70 0.35 5.65
N TYR A 342 -0.90 1.40 5.62
CA TYR A 342 -0.33 1.91 4.38
C TYR A 342 0.74 0.97 3.79
N ALA A 343 1.62 0.44 4.63
CA ALA A 343 2.62 -0.55 4.21
C ALA A 343 1.95 -1.83 3.68
N SER A 344 0.93 -2.34 4.38
CA SER A 344 0.14 -3.49 3.94
C SER A 344 -0.57 -3.25 2.59
N LEU A 345 -1.22 -2.08 2.42
CA LEU A 345 -1.78 -1.67 1.13
C LEU A 345 -0.73 -1.61 0.02
N GLY A 346 0.44 -1.07 0.32
CA GLY A 346 1.57 -1.02 -0.61
C GLY A 346 1.97 -2.41 -1.08
N ASN A 347 2.10 -3.37 -0.16
CA ASN A 347 2.40 -4.76 -0.47
C ASN A 347 1.33 -5.37 -1.39
N VAL A 348 0.05 -5.26 -1.01
CA VAL A 348 -1.06 -5.85 -1.76
C VAL A 348 -1.17 -5.24 -3.16
N LEU A 349 -1.17 -3.91 -3.26
CA LEU A 349 -1.39 -3.20 -4.52
C LEU A 349 -0.20 -3.27 -5.48
N SER A 350 1.02 -3.42 -4.97
CA SER A 350 2.21 -3.61 -5.81
C SER A 350 2.52 -5.08 -6.11
N GLY A 351 1.77 -6.04 -5.54
CA GLY A 351 2.07 -7.46 -5.66
C GLY A 351 3.42 -7.83 -5.04
N TYR A 352 3.81 -7.11 -3.98
CA TYR A 352 5.08 -7.33 -3.31
C TYR A 352 5.09 -8.64 -2.55
N GLU A 353 6.17 -9.39 -2.71
CA GLU A 353 6.53 -10.53 -1.88
C GLU A 353 7.92 -10.30 -1.29
N PRO A 354 8.16 -10.68 -0.02
CA PRO A 354 9.48 -10.56 0.58
C PRO A 354 10.55 -11.26 -0.25
N PRO A 355 11.72 -10.63 -0.48
CA PRO A 355 12.76 -11.21 -1.32
C PRO A 355 13.35 -12.48 -0.69
N ARG A 356 13.78 -13.42 -1.53
CA ARG A 356 14.62 -14.52 -1.08
C ARG A 356 15.99 -13.97 -0.68
N LEU A 357 16.50 -14.39 0.47
CA LEU A 357 17.77 -13.86 1.00
C LEU A 357 19.02 -14.53 0.42
N ASP A 358 18.84 -15.44 -0.56
CA ASP A 358 19.97 -16.02 -1.30
C ASP A 358 20.71 -14.92 -2.08
N GLY A 359 22.00 -14.75 -1.80
CA GLY A 359 22.80 -13.67 -2.42
C GLY A 359 22.81 -12.35 -1.66
N PHE A 360 22.08 -12.24 -0.54
CA PHE A 360 22.18 -11.07 0.33
C PHE A 360 23.50 -11.09 1.12
N VAL A 361 24.13 -9.94 1.20
CA VAL A 361 25.43 -9.75 1.87
C VAL A 361 25.31 -8.61 2.88
N SER A 362 25.55 -8.93 4.14
CA SER A 362 25.60 -7.91 5.19
C SER A 362 26.86 -7.05 5.06
N LEU A 363 26.67 -5.75 5.06
CA LEU A 363 27.73 -4.75 5.19
C LEU A 363 28.07 -4.46 6.66
N GLY A 364 27.26 -4.94 7.59
CA GLY A 364 27.44 -4.71 9.02
C GLY A 364 26.25 -4.01 9.66
N ARG A 365 26.49 -3.36 10.78
CA ARG A 365 25.44 -2.76 11.60
C ARG A 365 25.91 -1.50 12.31
N ARG A 366 24.94 -0.71 12.74
CA ARG A 366 25.13 0.39 13.66
C ARG A 366 25.79 -0.11 14.95
N PRO A 367 26.75 0.63 15.54
CA PRO A 367 27.34 0.28 16.84
C PRO A 367 26.26 0.25 17.94
N ASP A 368 26.30 -0.78 18.77
CA ASP A 368 25.40 -0.90 19.92
C ASP A 368 25.51 0.29 20.85
N GLY A 369 24.38 0.87 21.28
CA GLY A 369 24.31 2.01 22.19
C GLY A 369 24.73 3.35 21.58
N SER A 370 24.87 3.45 20.25
CA SER A 370 25.11 4.75 19.61
C SER A 370 23.89 5.67 19.77
N GLU A 371 24.09 6.89 20.26
CA GLU A 371 23.07 7.93 20.39
C GLU A 371 23.05 8.91 19.20
N GLU A 372 24.00 8.78 18.28
CA GLU A 372 24.10 9.64 17.10
C GLU A 372 22.89 9.44 16.17
N PRO A 373 22.31 10.47 15.54
CA PRO A 373 21.28 10.30 14.52
C PRO A 373 21.73 9.41 13.37
N LEU A 374 22.95 9.63 12.84
CA LEU A 374 23.62 8.76 11.87
C LEU A 374 24.90 8.19 12.47
N ALA A 375 25.08 6.88 12.45
CA ALA A 375 26.27 6.22 12.95
C ALA A 375 27.00 5.45 11.86
N ARG A 376 28.33 5.53 11.85
CA ARG A 376 29.17 4.72 10.98
C ARG A 376 28.99 3.24 11.34
N CYS A 377 28.62 2.42 10.36
CA CYS A 377 28.47 0.98 10.58
C CYS A 377 29.79 0.30 10.88
N VAL A 378 29.71 -0.77 11.66
CA VAL A 378 30.82 -1.71 11.93
C VAL A 378 30.58 -2.95 11.07
N SER A 379 31.62 -3.33 10.32
CA SER A 379 31.55 -4.51 9.45
C SER A 379 31.48 -5.82 10.26
N PRO A 380 30.99 -6.92 9.67
CA PRO A 380 30.98 -8.23 10.35
C PRO A 380 32.38 -8.74 10.75
N GLN A 381 33.41 -8.27 10.08
CA GLN A 381 34.84 -8.62 10.38
C GLN A 381 35.46 -7.68 11.41
N GLY A 382 34.76 -6.67 11.86
CA GLY A 382 35.25 -5.60 12.71
C GLY A 382 35.82 -4.43 11.91
N GLY A 383 35.88 -3.26 12.54
CA GLY A 383 36.28 -2.02 11.89
C GLY A 383 35.14 -1.36 11.11
N PRO A 384 35.39 -0.17 10.51
CA PRO A 384 34.38 0.58 9.79
C PRO A 384 33.88 -0.19 8.56
N ALA A 385 32.55 -0.22 8.36
CA ALA A 385 31.94 -0.86 7.20
C ALA A 385 32.20 -0.04 5.92
N THR A 386 32.51 -0.76 4.82
CA THR A 386 32.66 -0.20 3.48
C THR A 386 31.96 -1.06 2.44
N LEU A 387 31.52 -0.43 1.33
CA LEU A 387 31.15 -1.12 0.11
C LEU A 387 32.14 -0.69 -0.97
N ASP A 388 33.04 -1.61 -1.33
CA ASP A 388 34.14 -1.35 -2.26
C ASP A 388 33.85 -2.02 -3.61
N LEU A 389 33.50 -1.21 -4.61
CA LEU A 389 33.24 -1.61 -5.99
C LEU A 389 33.89 -0.57 -6.92
N ALA A 390 35.16 -0.80 -7.25
CA ALA A 390 35.97 0.18 -8.00
C ALA A 390 35.21 0.78 -9.19
N PRO A 391 35.25 2.12 -9.42
CA PRO A 391 36.10 3.08 -8.73
C PRO A 391 35.51 3.65 -7.42
N PHE A 392 34.42 3.07 -6.93
CA PHE A 392 33.75 3.51 -5.70
C PHE A 392 34.30 2.81 -4.46
N SER A 393 34.39 3.58 -3.35
CA SER A 393 34.66 3.09 -2.01
C SER A 393 33.75 3.84 -1.02
N PHE A 394 32.58 3.25 -0.80
CA PHE A 394 31.55 3.88 0.03
C PHE A 394 31.76 3.61 1.52
N GLU A 395 31.69 4.66 2.28
CA GLU A 395 31.44 4.59 3.72
C GLU A 395 29.98 4.22 3.97
N VAL A 396 29.71 3.30 4.90
CA VAL A 396 28.35 2.85 5.24
C VAL A 396 27.92 3.46 6.57
N TRP A 397 26.77 4.15 6.56
CA TRP A 397 26.19 4.81 7.73
C TRP A 397 24.74 4.36 7.91
N GLU A 398 24.29 4.15 9.14
CA GLU A 398 22.92 3.76 9.46
C GLU A 398 22.24 4.85 10.29
N GLY A 399 21.01 5.21 9.90
CA GLY A 399 20.13 6.10 10.65
C GLY A 399 19.61 5.47 11.93
N ALA A 400 19.24 6.29 12.89
CA ALA A 400 18.60 5.84 14.13
C ALA A 400 17.10 5.54 13.96
N GLY A 401 16.59 5.57 12.71
CA GLY A 401 15.22 5.28 12.32
C GLY A 401 14.33 6.53 12.32
N GLY A 402 14.84 7.62 11.79
CA GLY A 402 14.04 8.82 11.55
C GLY A 402 12.99 8.58 10.49
N HIS A 403 13.40 8.15 9.29
CA HIS A 403 12.49 7.71 8.24
C HIS A 403 11.98 6.30 8.57
N VAL A 404 12.84 5.31 8.56
CA VAL A 404 12.56 3.92 8.98
C VAL A 404 13.78 3.31 9.64
N LEU A 405 13.62 2.28 10.46
CA LEU A 405 14.74 1.50 10.98
C LEU A 405 15.44 0.76 9.84
N GLY A 406 16.78 0.84 9.81
CA GLY A 406 17.56 0.25 8.74
C GLY A 406 17.85 1.18 7.56
N GLU A 407 17.40 2.44 7.62
CA GLU A 407 17.76 3.44 6.63
C GLU A 407 19.26 3.63 6.55
N THR A 408 19.85 3.44 5.38
CA THR A 408 21.28 3.35 5.16
C THR A 408 21.77 4.41 4.17
N VAL A 409 22.84 5.09 4.55
CA VAL A 409 23.52 6.10 3.72
C VAL A 409 24.86 5.57 3.26
N LEU A 410 25.20 5.79 2.00
CA LEU A 410 26.53 5.56 1.44
C LEU A 410 27.21 6.89 1.11
N VAL A 411 28.49 7.04 1.47
CA VAL A 411 29.27 8.24 1.19
C VAL A 411 30.59 7.86 0.52
N ASP A 412 30.81 8.32 -0.71
CA ASP A 412 32.09 8.22 -1.39
C ASP A 412 32.76 9.60 -1.47
N ARG A 413 33.85 9.77 -0.75
CA ARG A 413 34.52 11.06 -0.61
C ARG A 413 35.32 11.44 -1.83
N ASP A 414 35.84 10.45 -2.57
CA ASP A 414 36.63 10.69 -3.77
C ASP A 414 35.74 11.06 -4.97
N GLN A 415 34.64 10.32 -5.12
CA GLN A 415 33.64 10.57 -6.16
C GLN A 415 32.71 11.76 -5.83
N ARG A 416 32.73 12.26 -4.59
CA ARG A 416 31.85 13.30 -4.08
C ARG A 416 30.37 12.99 -4.27
N ILE A 417 30.01 11.75 -4.00
CA ILE A 417 28.64 11.23 -4.14
C ILE A 417 28.13 10.71 -2.79
N CYS A 418 26.86 10.96 -2.51
CA CYS A 418 26.16 10.46 -1.35
C CYS A 418 24.88 9.76 -1.81
N VAL A 419 24.67 8.52 -1.42
CA VAL A 419 23.37 7.85 -1.52
C VAL A 419 22.67 8.04 -0.20
N SER A 420 21.52 8.69 -0.20
CA SER A 420 20.85 9.11 1.04
C SER A 420 19.53 8.39 1.30
N GLY A 421 19.08 7.50 0.40
CA GLY A 421 17.75 6.92 0.51
C GLY A 421 16.70 8.01 0.74
N ASP A 422 15.81 7.79 1.67
CA ASP A 422 14.73 8.72 1.99
C ASP A 422 15.06 9.73 3.11
N ILE A 423 16.27 9.65 3.67
CA ILE A 423 16.75 10.71 4.59
C ILE A 423 16.80 12.07 3.89
N TRP A 424 17.24 12.10 2.62
CA TRP A 424 17.33 13.35 1.86
C TRP A 424 16.88 13.15 0.41
N VAL A 425 15.61 13.44 0.14
CA VAL A 425 14.96 13.32 -1.17
C VAL A 425 14.83 14.68 -1.87
N ASN A 426 14.71 14.67 -3.20
CA ASN A 426 14.51 15.85 -4.03
C ASN A 426 13.05 15.99 -4.47
N VAL A 427 12.16 16.31 -3.55
CA VAL A 427 10.72 16.47 -3.82
C VAL A 427 10.43 17.44 -4.99
N HIS A 428 11.26 18.49 -5.14
CA HIS A 428 11.11 19.46 -6.24
C HIS A 428 11.66 18.96 -7.58
N GLY A 429 12.47 17.91 -7.55
CA GLY A 429 13.06 17.28 -8.74
C GLY A 429 12.25 16.11 -9.28
N GLU A 430 11.21 15.68 -8.59
CA GLU A 430 10.33 14.60 -9.04
C GLU A 430 9.65 14.91 -10.38
N THR A 431 9.34 13.88 -11.16
CA THR A 431 8.45 14.01 -12.31
C THR A 431 7.03 14.31 -11.85
N LYS A 432 6.19 14.86 -12.73
CA LYS A 432 4.79 15.14 -12.37
C LYS A 432 4.00 13.89 -11.94
N PRO A 433 4.12 12.72 -12.64
CA PRO A 433 3.50 11.47 -12.20
C PRO A 433 3.99 11.06 -10.82
N GLN A 434 5.31 11.03 -10.60
CA GLN A 434 5.93 10.63 -9.33
C GLN A 434 5.49 11.54 -8.17
N ALA A 435 5.56 12.87 -8.34
CA ALA A 435 5.11 13.82 -7.33
C ALA A 435 3.61 13.65 -7.00
N ARG A 436 2.78 13.37 -8.01
CA ARG A 436 1.37 13.09 -7.83
C ARG A 436 1.16 11.83 -6.99
N PHE A 437 1.87 10.75 -7.31
CA PHE A 437 1.77 9.48 -6.60
C PHE A 437 2.27 9.60 -5.16
N ASN A 438 3.49 10.12 -4.96
CA ASN A 438 4.11 10.24 -3.64
C ASN A 438 3.33 11.18 -2.71
N SER A 439 2.57 12.14 -3.26
CA SER A 439 1.68 13.00 -2.47
C SER A 439 0.51 12.26 -1.80
N LEU A 440 0.25 10.98 -2.13
CA LEU A 440 -0.84 10.22 -1.53
C LEU A 440 -0.48 9.71 -0.13
N ALA A 441 0.78 9.36 0.12
CA ALA A 441 1.25 8.76 1.37
C ALA A 441 0.89 9.59 2.62
N PRO A 442 1.10 10.92 2.70
CA PRO A 442 0.76 11.71 3.88
C PRO A 442 -0.73 11.75 4.23
N PHE A 443 -1.62 11.40 3.28
CA PHE A 443 -3.07 11.33 3.52
C PHE A 443 -3.54 9.96 4.00
N LEU A 444 -2.69 8.93 3.85
CA LEU A 444 -2.97 7.56 4.28
C LEU A 444 -2.24 7.22 5.58
N MET A 445 -1.13 7.89 5.84
CA MET A 445 -0.40 7.86 7.10
C MET A 445 0.00 9.29 7.50
N THR A 446 0.07 9.57 8.77
CA THR A 446 0.25 10.94 9.28
C THR A 446 1.58 11.59 8.86
N SER A 447 2.60 10.81 8.60
CA SER A 447 3.92 11.23 8.13
C SER A 447 4.59 10.05 7.42
N VAL A 448 5.35 10.30 6.37
CA VAL A 448 6.21 9.30 5.73
C VAL A 448 7.39 8.90 6.64
N ASP A 449 7.83 9.82 7.49
CA ASP A 449 8.86 9.55 8.49
C ASP A 449 8.27 8.90 9.75
N SER A 450 8.88 7.83 10.23
CA SER A 450 8.51 7.16 11.49
C SER A 450 8.67 8.08 12.69
N ARG A 451 9.74 8.88 12.68
CA ARG A 451 10.08 9.87 13.70
C ARG A 451 10.56 11.17 13.05
N PRO A 452 9.64 12.07 12.64
CA PRO A 452 9.97 13.26 11.83
C PRO A 452 11.00 14.20 12.42
N ALA A 453 11.07 14.30 13.76
CA ALA A 453 12.09 15.10 14.44
C ALA A 453 13.50 14.49 14.22
N LEU A 454 13.63 13.18 14.42
CA LEU A 454 14.87 12.46 14.24
C LEU A 454 15.31 12.45 12.77
N ALA A 455 14.38 12.30 11.82
CA ALA A 455 14.70 12.39 10.38
C ALA A 455 15.31 13.75 10.00
N ARG A 456 14.85 14.83 10.65
CA ARG A 456 15.49 16.16 10.50
C ARG A 456 16.91 16.19 11.08
N ASP A 457 17.12 15.56 12.24
CA ASP A 457 18.44 15.51 12.90
C ASP A 457 19.41 14.64 12.06
N GLU A 458 18.95 13.50 11.52
CA GLU A 458 19.72 12.65 10.59
C GLU A 458 20.15 13.44 9.34
N ARG A 459 19.25 14.21 8.76
CA ARG A 459 19.53 15.06 7.60
C ARG A 459 20.52 16.18 7.95
N ALA A 460 20.44 16.77 9.12
CA ALA A 460 21.36 17.78 9.57
C ALA A 460 22.76 17.20 9.76
N GLN A 461 22.88 16.05 10.45
CA GLN A 461 24.14 15.37 10.65
C GLN A 461 24.75 14.85 9.35
N LEU A 462 23.94 14.41 8.38
CA LEU A 462 24.43 14.01 7.07
C LEU A 462 25.21 15.15 6.38
N ARG A 463 24.69 16.39 6.44
CA ARG A 463 25.41 17.56 5.91
C ARG A 463 26.75 17.78 6.60
N GLU A 464 26.83 17.57 7.91
CA GLU A 464 28.08 17.66 8.66
C GLU A 464 29.06 16.52 8.28
N ILE A 465 28.56 15.29 8.09
CA ILE A 465 29.35 14.14 7.64
C ILE A 465 29.95 14.38 6.26
N LEU A 466 29.19 14.93 5.33
CA LEU A 466 29.66 15.25 4.00
C LEU A 466 30.77 16.31 4.04
N GLY A 467 30.60 17.32 4.89
CA GLY A 467 31.56 18.42 5.02
C GLY A 467 31.65 19.33 3.78
N PRO A 468 32.55 20.32 3.80
CA PRO A 468 32.60 21.34 2.77
C PRO A 468 32.99 20.80 1.39
N GLY A 469 32.35 21.37 0.37
CA GLY A 469 32.60 21.08 -1.04
C GLY A 469 31.33 20.84 -1.82
N HIS A 470 31.48 20.61 -3.12
CA HIS A 470 30.39 20.26 -4.00
C HIS A 470 30.08 18.76 -3.92
N TRP A 471 28.82 18.42 -3.69
CA TRP A 471 28.34 17.06 -3.54
C TRP A 471 27.15 16.78 -4.45
N GLN A 472 27.10 15.54 -4.95
CA GLN A 472 25.92 14.97 -5.61
C GLN A 472 25.23 14.01 -4.63
N VAL A 473 23.95 14.28 -4.31
CA VAL A 473 23.16 13.43 -3.42
C VAL A 473 22.11 12.70 -4.26
N LEU A 474 22.15 11.37 -4.16
CA LEU A 474 21.24 10.44 -4.80
C LEU A 474 20.19 10.02 -3.76
N GLY A 475 19.05 10.67 -3.78
CA GLY A 475 17.92 10.36 -2.90
C GLY A 475 17.08 9.20 -3.42
N GLY A 476 16.18 8.69 -2.60
CA GLY A 476 15.22 7.68 -3.02
C GLY A 476 14.18 8.22 -4.01
N HIS A 477 13.96 9.53 -4.06
CA HIS A 477 12.98 10.18 -4.92
C HIS A 477 13.52 11.49 -5.52
N GLY A 478 13.25 11.66 -6.83
CA GLY A 478 13.55 12.87 -7.59
C GLY A 478 14.98 12.97 -8.10
N ALA A 479 15.24 13.95 -8.92
CA ALA A 479 16.52 14.14 -9.60
C ALA A 479 17.70 14.34 -8.64
N VAL A 480 18.95 14.13 -9.13
CA VAL A 480 20.19 14.41 -8.39
C VAL A 480 20.12 15.77 -7.69
N ILE A 481 20.49 15.81 -6.42
CA ILE A 481 20.68 17.05 -5.66
C ILE A 481 22.12 17.48 -5.80
N GLU A 482 22.35 18.62 -6.43
CA GLU A 482 23.67 19.28 -6.45
C GLU A 482 23.72 20.27 -5.28
N VAL A 483 24.67 20.12 -4.36
CA VAL A 483 24.77 20.96 -3.17
C VAL A 483 26.21 21.34 -2.85
N ASP A 484 26.40 22.63 -2.55
CA ASP A 484 27.63 23.18 -1.99
C ASP A 484 27.47 23.30 -0.46
N LEU A 485 28.26 22.55 0.28
CA LEU A 485 28.25 22.50 1.75
C LEU A 485 29.47 23.23 2.33
#